data_f679c9477e78c9a9a94aa1f6776e1d8e
#
_entry.id   f679c9477e78c9a9a94aa1f6776e1d8e
#
_cell.length_a   1.000
_cell.length_b   1.000
_cell.length_c   1.000
_cell.angle_alpha   90.00
_cell.angle_beta   90.00
_cell.angle_gamma   90.00
#
_symmetry.space_group_name_H-M   'P 1'
#
loop_
_entity.id
_entity.type
_entity.pdbx_description
1 polymer ?
#
loop_
_entity_poly.entity_id
_entity_poly.type
_entity_poly.pdbx_seq_one_letter_code
_entity_poly.pdbx_strand_id
1 'polypeptide(L)'
;MKYYSTRDKNVSLSAAEAVKMGLSRDGGLLTPTRIPQIDRAFLERLIPMEYAQRAAKVMALYLTDYSEEELLTFGRNAYGPAQFDDPIAAPVRKVEDGLYCLELWHGPTSAFKDLSLIYISEPTRLGMISYA
;
A
#
# COMPACT_ATOMS: atom_id res chain seq x y z
N MET A 1 5.70 -13.20 -6.14
CA MET A 1 6.86 -12.27 -6.06
C MET A 1 7.76 -12.74 -4.94
N LYS A 2 9.10 -12.70 -5.12
CA LYS A 2 10.05 -12.91 -4.01
C LYS A 2 10.66 -11.59 -3.59
N TYR A 3 11.14 -11.56 -2.34
CA TYR A 3 11.74 -10.39 -1.71
C TYR A 3 13.11 -10.76 -1.16
N TYR A 4 14.06 -9.84 -1.22
CA TYR A 4 15.41 -9.99 -0.69
C TYR A 4 15.78 -8.78 0.17
N SER A 5 16.79 -8.97 1.03
CA SER A 5 17.34 -7.85 1.80
C SER A 5 18.26 -6.99 0.94
N THR A 6 18.23 -5.68 1.12
CA THR A 6 19.18 -4.75 0.49
C THR A 6 20.62 -4.98 0.93
N ARG A 7 20.84 -5.69 2.06
CA ARG A 7 22.17 -6.03 2.59
C ARG A 7 22.60 -7.46 2.29
N ASP A 8 21.62 -8.39 2.12
CA ASP A 8 21.91 -9.78 1.81
C ASP A 8 20.92 -10.30 0.74
N LYS A 9 21.40 -10.48 -0.48
CA LYS A 9 20.61 -10.99 -1.60
C LYS A 9 20.29 -12.50 -1.51
N ASN A 10 20.91 -13.23 -0.58
CA ASN A 10 20.59 -14.65 -0.34
C ASN A 10 19.30 -14.80 0.49
N VAL A 11 18.86 -13.75 1.16
CA VAL A 11 17.53 -13.72 1.80
C VAL A 11 16.47 -13.82 0.71
N SER A 12 15.60 -14.82 0.80
CA SER A 12 14.51 -15.03 -0.16
C SER A 12 13.21 -15.31 0.59
N LEU A 13 12.33 -14.31 0.62
CA LEU A 13 11.06 -14.35 1.33
C LEU A 13 9.89 -14.25 0.35
N SER A 14 8.75 -14.77 0.75
CA SER A 14 7.47 -14.45 0.13
C SER A 14 7.03 -13.02 0.47
N ALA A 15 6.03 -12.48 -0.22
CA ALA A 15 5.51 -11.15 0.09
C ALA A 15 4.92 -11.08 1.51
N ALA A 16 4.15 -12.10 1.91
CA ALA A 16 3.56 -12.20 3.24
C ALA A 16 4.63 -12.25 4.34
N GLU A 17 5.71 -13.02 4.15
CA GLU A 17 6.83 -13.07 5.09
C GLU A 17 7.55 -11.73 5.19
N ALA A 18 7.77 -11.06 4.06
CA ALA A 18 8.43 -9.75 4.02
C ALA A 18 7.60 -8.67 4.76
N VAL A 19 6.30 -8.62 4.52
CA VAL A 19 5.38 -7.71 5.22
C VAL A 19 5.37 -7.99 6.73
N LYS A 20 5.26 -9.27 7.11
CA LYS A 20 5.25 -9.67 8.53
C LYS A 20 6.56 -9.35 9.24
N MET A 21 7.68 -9.49 8.55
CA MET A 21 9.01 -9.23 9.12
C MET A 21 9.30 -7.73 9.25
N GLY A 22 8.85 -6.90 8.30
CA GLY A 22 9.10 -5.45 8.25
C GLY A 22 10.53 -5.14 7.83
N LEU A 23 11.50 -5.34 8.71
CA LEU A 23 12.94 -5.22 8.42
C LEU A 23 13.59 -6.60 8.38
N SER A 24 14.56 -6.79 7.50
CA SER A 24 15.38 -7.98 7.49
C SER A 24 16.22 -8.10 8.76
N ARG A 25 16.54 -9.33 9.16
CA ARG A 25 17.35 -9.60 10.37
C ARG A 25 18.74 -8.96 10.34
N ASP A 26 19.28 -8.71 9.14
CA ASP A 26 20.54 -8.01 8.91
C ASP A 26 20.42 -6.47 8.94
N GLY A 27 19.21 -5.95 9.26
CA GLY A 27 18.88 -4.53 9.27
C GLY A 27 18.73 -3.92 7.87
N GLY A 28 18.67 -4.74 6.82
CA GLY A 28 18.36 -4.30 5.45
C GLY A 28 16.86 -4.13 5.21
N LEU A 29 16.51 -3.33 4.21
CA LEU A 29 15.15 -3.22 3.71
C LEU A 29 14.79 -4.44 2.86
N LEU A 30 13.54 -4.89 2.96
CA LEU A 30 13.04 -5.97 2.11
C LEU A 30 12.47 -5.37 0.83
N THR A 31 13.07 -5.72 -0.30
CA THR A 31 12.70 -5.21 -1.63
C THR A 31 12.27 -6.34 -2.56
N PRO A 32 11.32 -6.10 -3.47
CA PRO A 32 10.92 -7.12 -4.44
C PRO A 32 12.07 -7.42 -5.42
N THR A 33 12.11 -8.65 -5.92
CA THR A 33 13.13 -9.08 -6.89
C THR A 33 13.02 -8.38 -8.24
N ARG A 34 11.88 -7.77 -8.54
CA ARG A 34 11.64 -6.96 -9.74
C ARG A 34 10.57 -5.92 -9.47
N ILE A 35 10.62 -4.81 -10.19
CA ILE A 35 9.54 -3.83 -10.27
C ILE A 35 8.63 -4.23 -11.43
N PRO A 36 7.34 -4.55 -11.17
CA PRO A 36 6.39 -4.88 -12.23
C PRO A 36 6.26 -3.72 -13.24
N GLN A 37 6.27 -4.07 -14.51
CA GLN A 37 5.97 -3.10 -15.55
C GLN A 37 4.46 -2.98 -15.71
N ILE A 38 3.96 -1.75 -15.80
CA ILE A 38 2.56 -1.45 -16.06
C ILE A 38 2.46 -0.69 -17.39
N ASP A 39 1.45 -0.99 -18.15
CA ASP A 39 1.15 -0.32 -19.41
C ASP A 39 0.02 0.72 -19.25
N ARG A 40 -0.22 1.48 -20.32
CA ARG A 40 -1.29 2.47 -20.35
C ARG A 40 -2.67 1.81 -20.15
N ALA A 41 -2.89 0.65 -20.73
CA ALA A 41 -4.16 -0.06 -20.61
C ALA A 41 -4.44 -0.49 -19.14
N PHE A 42 -3.41 -0.85 -18.38
CA PHE A 42 -3.54 -1.08 -16.94
C PHE A 42 -4.01 0.18 -16.21
N LEU A 43 -3.39 1.33 -16.49
CA LEU A 43 -3.76 2.61 -15.86
C LEU A 43 -5.19 3.03 -16.23
N GLU A 44 -5.58 2.90 -17.50
CA GLU A 44 -6.93 3.22 -17.97
C GLU A 44 -8.01 2.37 -17.26
N ARG A 45 -7.72 1.11 -16.96
CA ARG A 45 -8.64 0.25 -16.18
C ARG A 45 -8.79 0.70 -14.74
N LEU A 46 -7.80 1.37 -14.15
CA LEU A 46 -7.89 1.88 -12.78
C LEU A 46 -8.78 3.12 -12.66
N ILE A 47 -8.94 3.91 -13.73
CA ILE A 47 -9.65 5.20 -13.69
C ILE A 47 -11.07 5.09 -13.10
N PRO A 48 -11.94 4.15 -13.54
CA PRO A 48 -13.31 4.05 -13.04
C PRO A 48 -13.41 3.37 -11.66
N MET A 49 -12.32 2.88 -11.09
CA MET A 49 -12.33 2.10 -9.85
C MET A 49 -12.33 3.02 -8.62
N GLU A 50 -12.93 2.56 -7.54
CA GLU A 50 -12.77 3.14 -6.20
C GLU A 50 -11.32 3.03 -5.72
N TYR A 51 -10.94 3.87 -4.74
CA TYR A 51 -9.56 3.90 -4.23
C TYR A 51 -9.09 2.52 -3.72
N ALA A 52 -9.91 1.85 -2.91
CA ALA A 52 -9.59 0.50 -2.40
C ALA A 52 -9.37 -0.53 -3.51
N GLN A 53 -10.16 -0.45 -4.59
CA GLN A 53 -10.02 -1.33 -5.76
C GLN A 53 -8.71 -1.04 -6.51
N ARG A 54 -8.37 0.24 -6.72
CA ARG A 54 -7.08 0.65 -7.33
C ARG A 54 -5.91 0.14 -6.51
N ALA A 55 -5.97 0.34 -5.17
CA ALA A 55 -4.96 -0.14 -4.24
C ALA A 55 -4.79 -1.66 -4.35
N ALA A 56 -5.88 -2.43 -4.33
CA ALA A 56 -5.84 -3.89 -4.46
C ALA A 56 -5.19 -4.33 -5.78
N LYS A 57 -5.53 -3.70 -6.91
CA LYS A 57 -4.94 -4.01 -8.22
C LYS A 57 -3.43 -3.72 -8.29
N VAL A 58 -2.99 -2.62 -7.70
CA VAL A 58 -1.56 -2.29 -7.63
C VAL A 58 -0.83 -3.24 -6.68
N MET A 59 -1.41 -3.50 -5.50
CA MET A 59 -0.83 -4.45 -4.53
C MET A 59 -0.70 -5.86 -5.08
N ALA A 60 -1.65 -6.34 -5.88
CA ALA A 60 -1.61 -7.67 -6.49
C ALA A 60 -0.37 -7.88 -7.38
N LEU A 61 0.23 -6.83 -7.91
CA LEU A 61 1.48 -6.92 -8.66
C LEU A 61 2.68 -7.31 -7.78
N TYR A 62 2.62 -6.99 -6.49
CA TYR A 62 3.69 -7.17 -5.53
C TYR A 62 3.39 -8.28 -4.52
N LEU A 63 2.19 -8.28 -3.96
CA LEU A 63 1.76 -9.19 -2.89
C LEU A 63 1.11 -10.45 -3.48
N THR A 64 1.89 -11.20 -4.25
CA THR A 64 1.40 -12.34 -5.05
C THR A 64 0.99 -13.58 -4.25
N ASP A 65 1.14 -13.53 -2.94
CA ASP A 65 0.74 -14.61 -2.02
C ASP A 65 -0.70 -14.43 -1.52
N TYR A 66 -1.30 -13.29 -1.83
CA TYR A 66 -2.68 -12.95 -1.47
C TYR A 66 -3.57 -12.98 -2.71
N SER A 67 -4.80 -13.41 -2.53
CA SER A 67 -5.84 -13.31 -3.56
C SER A 67 -6.28 -11.85 -3.76
N GLU A 68 -6.84 -11.55 -4.92
CA GLU A 68 -7.40 -10.21 -5.17
C GLU A 68 -8.53 -9.86 -4.20
N GLU A 69 -9.30 -10.84 -3.74
CA GLU A 69 -10.40 -10.65 -2.79
C GLU A 69 -9.88 -10.26 -1.40
N GLU A 70 -8.80 -10.92 -0.94
CA GLU A 70 -8.13 -10.54 0.31
C GLU A 70 -7.56 -9.13 0.22
N LEU A 71 -6.86 -8.81 -0.86
CA LEU A 71 -6.30 -7.47 -1.07
C LEU A 71 -7.37 -6.39 -1.17
N LEU A 72 -8.52 -6.68 -1.78
CA LEU A 72 -9.65 -5.76 -1.82
C LEU A 72 -10.25 -5.55 -0.42
N THR A 73 -10.36 -6.63 0.36
CA THR A 73 -10.83 -6.57 1.74
C THR A 73 -9.89 -5.71 2.60
N PHE A 74 -8.58 -5.91 2.48
CA PHE A 74 -7.58 -5.08 3.15
C PHE A 74 -7.69 -3.61 2.71
N GLY A 75 -7.81 -3.37 1.40
CA GLY A 75 -7.97 -2.02 0.87
C GLY A 75 -9.22 -1.31 1.39
N ARG A 76 -10.35 -2.00 1.48
CA ARG A 76 -11.60 -1.44 2.04
C ARG A 76 -11.48 -1.13 3.52
N ASN A 77 -10.82 -2.01 4.28
CA ASN A 77 -10.60 -1.79 5.71
C ASN A 77 -9.64 -0.63 5.97
N ALA A 78 -8.61 -0.48 5.13
CA ALA A 78 -7.59 0.56 5.28
C ALA A 78 -8.06 1.94 4.78
N TYR A 79 -8.78 1.99 3.66
CA TYR A 79 -9.13 3.23 2.95
C TYR A 79 -10.63 3.50 2.92
N GLY A 80 -11.40 2.82 3.74
CA GLY A 80 -12.84 3.00 3.82
C GLY A 80 -13.26 4.22 4.65
N PRO A 81 -14.57 4.53 4.68
CA PRO A 81 -15.11 5.71 5.35
C PRO A 81 -14.95 5.71 6.88
N ALA A 82 -14.56 4.58 7.47
CA ALA A 82 -14.21 4.51 8.89
C ALA A 82 -12.81 5.11 9.19
N GLN A 83 -11.96 5.22 8.16
CA GLN A 83 -10.58 5.69 8.28
C GLN A 83 -10.34 7.03 7.60
N PHE A 84 -11.02 7.29 6.47
CA PHE A 84 -10.84 8.50 5.67
C PHE A 84 -12.14 9.29 5.61
N ASP A 85 -12.04 10.60 5.76
CA ASP A 85 -13.16 11.54 5.72
C ASP A 85 -13.55 11.95 4.28
N ASP A 86 -12.68 11.68 3.29
CA ASP A 86 -12.99 11.82 1.87
C ASP A 86 -13.08 10.42 1.20
N PRO A 87 -14.14 10.13 0.43
CA PRO A 87 -14.33 8.82 -0.20
C PRO A 87 -13.27 8.47 -1.25
N ILE A 88 -12.50 9.46 -1.72
CA ILE A 88 -11.40 9.26 -2.67
C ILE A 88 -10.09 8.93 -1.92
N ALA A 89 -10.05 9.09 -0.61
CA ALA A 89 -8.90 8.94 0.29
C ALA A 89 -7.75 9.91 0.01
N ALA A 90 -7.35 10.10 -1.24
CA ALA A 90 -6.33 11.05 -1.68
C ALA A 90 -6.83 11.83 -2.91
N PRO A 91 -7.76 12.78 -2.74
CA PRO A 91 -8.33 13.53 -3.85
C PRO A 91 -7.32 14.51 -4.47
N VAL A 92 -7.46 14.74 -5.76
CA VAL A 92 -6.75 15.81 -6.48
C VAL A 92 -7.68 16.98 -6.66
N ARG A 93 -7.35 18.13 -6.09
CA ARG A 93 -8.12 19.36 -6.21
C ARG A 93 -7.40 20.33 -7.14
N LYS A 94 -8.15 20.92 -8.07
CA LYS A 94 -7.64 22.00 -8.91
C LYS A 94 -7.56 23.27 -8.07
N VAL A 95 -6.40 23.90 -8.02
CA VAL A 95 -6.17 25.19 -7.34
C VAL A 95 -6.35 26.32 -8.34
N GLU A 96 -5.70 26.22 -9.50
CA GLU A 96 -5.82 27.15 -10.61
C GLU A 96 -5.50 26.43 -11.93
N ASP A 97 -5.53 27.14 -13.06
CA ASP A 97 -5.23 26.52 -14.34
C ASP A 97 -3.78 25.99 -14.39
N GLY A 98 -3.66 24.68 -14.61
CA GLY A 98 -2.38 23.98 -14.62
C GLY A 98 -1.81 23.62 -13.24
N LEU A 99 -2.43 24.05 -12.12
CA LEU A 99 -1.99 23.75 -10.76
C LEU A 99 -3.02 22.88 -10.03
N TYR A 100 -2.55 21.77 -9.48
CA TYR A 100 -3.37 20.83 -8.74
C TYR A 100 -2.72 20.51 -7.39
N CYS A 101 -3.53 20.31 -6.37
CA CYS A 101 -3.11 19.85 -5.05
C CYS A 101 -3.55 18.39 -4.87
N LEU A 102 -2.63 17.50 -4.53
CA LEU A 102 -2.92 16.16 -4.04
C LEU A 102 -3.06 16.23 -2.52
N GLU A 103 -4.29 16.01 -2.02
CA GLU A 103 -4.60 16.12 -0.61
C GLU A 103 -4.29 14.79 0.10
N LEU A 104 -3.37 14.79 1.07
CA LEU A 104 -2.88 13.59 1.74
C LEU A 104 -3.20 13.53 3.24
N TRP A 105 -4.13 14.39 3.69
CA TRP A 105 -4.46 14.57 5.11
C TRP A 105 -5.82 14.00 5.54
N HIS A 106 -6.53 13.32 4.64
CA HIS A 106 -7.88 12.79 4.91
C HIS A 106 -7.93 11.54 5.79
N GLY A 107 -6.79 10.99 6.15
CA GLY A 107 -6.68 9.82 7.01
C GLY A 107 -6.63 10.15 8.51
N PRO A 108 -6.61 9.14 9.39
CA PRO A 108 -6.78 9.28 10.84
C PRO A 108 -5.68 10.09 11.54
N THR A 109 -4.47 10.18 10.97
CA THR A 109 -3.37 10.98 11.53
C THR A 109 -3.15 12.31 10.80
N SER A 110 -3.97 12.60 9.80
CA SER A 110 -3.88 13.78 8.93
C SER A 110 -2.51 13.91 8.25
N ALA A 111 -1.87 12.80 7.96
CA ALA A 111 -0.54 12.73 7.36
C ALA A 111 -0.50 11.75 6.18
N PHE A 112 0.41 11.98 5.22
CA PHE A 112 0.60 11.11 4.05
C PHE A 112 0.91 9.65 4.42
N LYS A 113 1.40 9.38 5.62
CA LYS A 113 1.68 8.03 6.13
C LYS A 113 0.44 7.15 6.22
N ASP A 114 -0.76 7.76 6.36
CA ASP A 114 -2.03 7.04 6.38
C ASP A 114 -2.33 6.30 5.07
N LEU A 115 -1.68 6.69 3.98
CA LEU A 115 -1.76 6.02 2.69
C LEU A 115 -0.78 4.83 2.56
N SER A 116 0.05 4.58 3.58
CA SER A 116 1.01 3.49 3.56
C SER A 116 0.36 2.14 3.89
N LEU A 117 1.03 1.05 3.46
CA LEU A 117 0.61 -0.34 3.67
C LEU A 117 0.49 -0.77 5.16
N ILE A 118 0.91 0.07 6.12
CA ILE A 118 0.85 -0.23 7.56
C ILE A 118 -0.59 -0.57 7.98
N TYR A 119 -1.59 0.13 7.45
CA TYR A 119 -3.00 -0.15 7.77
C TYR A 119 -3.58 -1.37 7.04
N ILE A 120 -2.94 -1.84 5.98
CA ILE A 120 -3.38 -2.98 5.18
C ILE A 120 -2.96 -4.30 5.84
N SER A 121 -1.84 -4.30 6.53
CA SER A 121 -1.26 -5.51 7.15
C SER A 121 -1.70 -5.74 8.60
N GLU A 122 -2.57 -4.89 9.17
CA GLU A 122 -2.88 -4.92 10.60
C GLU A 122 -4.33 -5.17 10.99
N PRO A 123 -4.78 -6.43 11.00
CA PRO A 123 -5.56 -6.89 12.15
C PRO A 123 -4.68 -7.44 13.29
N THR A 124 -3.40 -7.74 13.05
CA THR A 124 -2.57 -8.51 14.01
C THR A 124 -1.52 -7.71 14.77
N ARG A 125 -1.32 -6.43 14.46
CA ARG A 125 -0.25 -5.61 15.07
C ARG A 125 -0.70 -4.48 15.99
N LEU A 126 -1.98 -4.28 16.21
CA LEU A 126 -2.51 -3.26 17.14
C LEU A 126 -2.07 -3.42 18.61
N GLY A 127 -1.29 -4.46 18.92
CA GLY A 127 -0.70 -4.68 20.24
C GLY A 127 0.82 -4.41 20.35
N MET A 128 1.53 -4.03 19.30
CA MET A 128 2.99 -4.02 19.30
C MET A 128 3.69 -2.70 18.91
N ILE A 129 2.98 -1.61 18.72
CA ILE A 129 3.62 -0.29 18.59
C ILE A 129 3.35 0.50 19.86
N SER A 130 4.14 0.20 20.88
CA SER A 130 4.44 1.16 21.94
C SER A 130 5.52 2.10 21.38
N TYR A 131 5.19 3.35 21.21
CA TYR A 131 6.16 4.40 20.92
C TYR A 131 6.98 4.62 22.18
N ALA A 132 8.28 4.29 22.13
CA ALA A 132 9.27 4.87 23.04
C ALA A 132 9.75 6.19 22.46
#